data_b3333984e0f6a6f139944fc7f0151ac6
#
_entry.id   b3333984e0f6a6f139944fc7f0151ac6
#
_cell.length_a   1.000
_cell.length_b   1.000
_cell.length_c   1.000
_cell.angle_alpha   90.00
_cell.angle_beta   90.00
_cell.angle_gamma   90.00
#
_symmetry.space_group_name_H-M   'P 1'
#
loop_
_entity.id
_entity.type
_entity.pdbx_description
1 polymer ?
#
loop_
_entity_poly.entity_id
_entity_poly.type
_entity_poly.pdbx_seq_one_letter_code
_entity_poly.pdbx_strand_id
1 'polypeptide(L)'
;KFSYCFIFNYSRNNEDGTPDENWNKAVANKAFRQCFYKNLQLSPFYARYNKINPLKCENDFYTMKGLCYTSDGTDYTTLVARELGFGDEAYDGETMIRMRGENDADALKKQAMDELSAIGVTFPVHCHYHILAGSTSALDTATVLKQCFTDSFGDDFIVLDIDTYVSSVMKEIVSPQQQSFIHMGWGADFGDPVNFLAQVVLHDDNAYYSCNLTNIAAVAENPADYQKDVVATFEQFTDLVNEGKQIVNDNDARYAAFAKAEALFLEEDLTCPTVYDVSWCLTHANEYSKINAMYGPCNYKAV
;
A
#
# COMPACT_ATOMS: atom_id res chain seq x y z
N LYS A 1 -8.84 3.29 13.32
CA LYS A 1 -8.79 2.55 12.05
C LYS A 1 -7.48 2.86 11.35
N PHE A 2 -6.86 1.84 10.76
CA PHE A 2 -5.65 1.96 9.96
C PHE A 2 -5.84 1.23 8.64
N SER A 3 -5.39 1.84 7.55
CA SER A 3 -5.24 1.18 6.26
C SER A 3 -3.80 0.70 6.12
N TYR A 4 -3.58 -0.58 5.88
CA TYR A 4 -2.27 -1.19 5.70
C TYR A 4 -2.04 -1.56 4.25
N CYS A 5 -0.83 -1.29 3.77
CA CYS A 5 -0.39 -1.61 2.42
C CYS A 5 0.99 -2.26 2.44
N PHE A 6 1.31 -3.04 1.43
CA PHE A 6 2.70 -3.27 1.04
C PHE A 6 3.18 -2.05 0.27
N ILE A 7 4.03 -1.25 0.90
CA ILE A 7 4.61 -0.04 0.34
C ILE A 7 5.92 -0.44 -0.35
N PHE A 8 5.95 -0.39 -1.67
CA PHE A 8 7.12 -0.78 -2.47
C PHE A 8 8.25 0.23 -2.37
N ASN A 9 9.48 -0.25 -2.32
CA ASN A 9 10.69 0.56 -2.45
C ASN A 9 11.15 0.52 -3.91
N TYR A 10 11.17 1.66 -4.57
CA TYR A 10 11.57 1.81 -5.98
C TYR A 10 13.08 2.02 -6.19
N SER A 11 13.85 2.06 -5.09
CA SER A 11 15.31 2.21 -5.11
C SER A 11 15.93 1.43 -3.96
N ARG A 12 15.86 0.10 -4.04
CA ARG A 12 16.43 -0.79 -3.05
C ARG A 12 17.94 -0.94 -3.22
N ASN A 13 18.65 -1.00 -2.08
CA ASN A 13 20.06 -1.34 -2.02
C ASN A 13 20.29 -2.72 -1.39
N ASN A 14 21.36 -3.38 -1.82
CA ASN A 14 21.90 -4.55 -1.16
C ASN A 14 22.56 -4.16 0.20
N GLU A 15 22.90 -5.14 1.02
CA GLU A 15 23.56 -4.91 2.32
C GLU A 15 24.89 -4.15 2.21
N ASP A 16 25.59 -4.30 1.11
CA ASP A 16 26.85 -3.58 0.82
C ASP A 16 26.65 -2.15 0.30
N GLY A 17 25.40 -1.70 0.19
CA GLY A 17 25.00 -0.37 -0.28
C GLY A 17 24.96 -0.24 -1.82
N THR A 18 25.21 -1.29 -2.58
CA THR A 18 25.05 -1.27 -4.03
C THR A 18 23.57 -1.38 -4.41
N PRO A 19 23.11 -0.75 -5.54
CA PRO A 19 21.72 -0.91 -5.99
C PRO A 19 21.38 -2.37 -6.27
N ASP A 20 20.21 -2.80 -5.82
CA ASP A 20 19.60 -4.07 -6.25
C ASP A 20 18.92 -3.88 -7.60
N GLU A 21 19.69 -3.97 -8.66
CA GLU A 21 19.20 -3.77 -10.03
C GLU A 21 18.06 -4.73 -10.41
N ASN A 22 18.09 -5.95 -9.87
CA ASN A 22 17.08 -6.96 -10.20
C ASN A 22 15.71 -6.57 -9.64
N TRP A 23 15.63 -6.22 -8.35
CA TRP A 23 14.42 -5.73 -7.72
C TRP A 23 13.99 -4.38 -8.32
N ASN A 24 14.92 -3.43 -8.47
CA ASN A 24 14.60 -2.07 -8.92
C ASN A 24 13.98 -2.06 -10.33
N LYS A 25 14.45 -2.91 -11.23
CA LYS A 25 13.84 -3.12 -12.55
C LYS A 25 12.47 -3.80 -12.44
N ALA A 26 12.37 -4.83 -11.60
CA ALA A 26 11.13 -5.58 -11.42
C ALA A 26 10.00 -4.68 -10.88
N VAL A 27 10.25 -3.94 -9.81
CA VAL A 27 9.23 -3.09 -9.16
C VAL A 27 8.81 -1.90 -10.03
N ALA A 28 9.67 -1.42 -10.93
CA ALA A 28 9.32 -0.38 -11.90
C ALA A 28 8.34 -0.86 -12.98
N ASN A 29 8.27 -2.18 -13.23
CA ASN A 29 7.39 -2.77 -14.24
C ASN A 29 5.95 -2.90 -13.72
N LYS A 30 4.97 -2.39 -14.49
CA LYS A 30 3.55 -2.44 -14.11
C LYS A 30 3.03 -3.87 -14.00
N ALA A 31 3.31 -4.74 -14.98
CA ALA A 31 2.83 -6.12 -14.96
C ALA A 31 3.36 -6.89 -13.74
N PHE A 32 4.59 -6.62 -13.31
CA PHE A 32 5.14 -7.19 -12.08
C PHE A 32 4.37 -6.72 -10.83
N ARG A 33 4.10 -5.42 -10.68
CA ARG A 33 3.31 -4.89 -9.56
C ARG A 33 1.88 -5.42 -9.59
N GLN A 34 1.29 -5.55 -10.77
CA GLN A 34 -0.04 -6.15 -10.94
C GLN A 34 -0.12 -7.57 -10.39
N CYS A 35 0.95 -8.36 -10.50
CA CYS A 35 0.98 -9.70 -9.92
C CYS A 35 0.82 -9.67 -8.39
N PHE A 36 1.41 -8.72 -7.69
CA PHE A 36 1.19 -8.55 -6.24
C PHE A 36 -0.27 -8.28 -5.91
N TYR A 37 -0.90 -7.39 -6.64
CA TYR A 37 -2.28 -7.01 -6.36
C TYR A 37 -3.28 -8.05 -6.82
N LYS A 38 -3.14 -8.57 -8.03
CA LYS A 38 -4.12 -9.46 -8.66
C LYS A 38 -3.93 -10.94 -8.33
N ASN A 39 -2.69 -11.40 -8.19
CA ASN A 39 -2.39 -12.83 -8.11
C ASN A 39 -2.03 -13.29 -6.69
N LEU A 40 -1.50 -12.42 -5.82
CA LEU A 40 -1.11 -12.79 -4.47
C LEU A 40 -2.33 -13.08 -3.59
N GLN A 41 -2.48 -14.35 -3.18
CA GLN A 41 -3.60 -14.81 -2.36
C GLN A 41 -3.28 -14.66 -0.88
N LEU A 42 -3.86 -13.64 -0.23
CA LEU A 42 -3.54 -13.25 1.14
C LEU A 42 -4.53 -13.74 2.21
N SER A 43 -5.51 -14.60 1.88
CA SER A 43 -6.49 -15.08 2.86
C SER A 43 -5.84 -15.69 4.12
N PRO A 44 -4.76 -16.52 4.05
CA PRO A 44 -4.08 -17.01 5.25
C PRO A 44 -3.40 -15.89 6.05
N PHE A 45 -2.87 -14.87 5.38
CA PHE A 45 -2.29 -13.69 6.01
C PHE A 45 -3.37 -12.86 6.72
N TYR A 46 -4.54 -12.66 6.10
CA TYR A 46 -5.68 -11.96 6.71
C TYR A 46 -6.19 -12.67 7.97
N ALA A 47 -6.09 -14.00 8.03
CA ALA A 47 -6.46 -14.78 9.21
C ALA A 47 -5.60 -14.44 10.46
N ARG A 48 -4.45 -13.81 10.30
CA ARG A 48 -3.64 -13.28 11.43
C ARG A 48 -4.32 -12.08 12.10
N TYR A 49 -5.11 -11.32 11.36
CA TYR A 49 -5.85 -10.14 11.82
C TYR A 49 -7.27 -10.50 12.26
N ASN A 50 -7.95 -11.35 11.50
CA ASN A 50 -9.30 -11.82 11.82
C ASN A 50 -9.43 -13.33 11.57
N LYS A 51 -9.38 -14.11 12.65
CA LYS A 51 -9.43 -15.58 12.58
C LYS A 51 -10.81 -16.13 12.21
N ILE A 52 -11.88 -15.38 12.48
CA ILE A 52 -13.26 -15.84 12.26
C ILE A 52 -13.69 -15.60 10.83
N ASN A 53 -13.39 -14.41 10.31
CA ASN A 53 -13.72 -14.03 8.94
C ASN A 53 -12.55 -13.23 8.33
N PRO A 54 -11.51 -13.90 7.81
CA PRO A 54 -10.33 -13.25 7.28
C PRO A 54 -10.62 -12.17 6.23
N LEU A 55 -11.58 -12.42 5.33
CA LEU A 55 -11.92 -11.49 4.25
C LEU A 55 -12.57 -10.18 4.73
N LYS A 56 -13.11 -10.15 5.96
CA LYS A 56 -13.65 -8.90 6.53
C LYS A 56 -12.60 -7.84 6.87
N CYS A 57 -11.34 -8.20 6.94
CA CYS A 57 -10.26 -7.22 7.14
C CYS A 57 -9.51 -6.89 5.85
N GLU A 58 -9.90 -7.47 4.72
CA GLU A 58 -9.33 -7.11 3.42
C GLU A 58 -9.63 -5.63 3.10
N ASN A 59 -8.61 -4.91 2.66
CA ASN A 59 -8.72 -3.54 2.21
C ASN A 59 -8.19 -3.45 0.78
N ASP A 60 -9.04 -2.98 -0.13
CA ASP A 60 -8.69 -2.80 -1.54
C ASP A 60 -8.34 -1.35 -1.89
N PHE A 61 -8.41 -0.42 -0.91
CA PHE A 61 -8.14 1.00 -1.10
C PHE A 61 -6.82 1.41 -0.41
N TYR A 62 -6.16 2.40 -0.96
CA TYR A 62 -5.02 3.02 -0.29
C TYR A 62 -5.48 3.82 0.94
N THR A 63 -6.61 4.53 0.83
CA THR A 63 -7.32 5.14 1.95
C THR A 63 -8.13 4.09 2.72
N MET A 64 -9.20 4.49 3.36
CA MET A 64 -10.05 3.54 4.08
C MET A 64 -11.52 3.94 4.05
N LYS A 65 -12.39 2.95 4.13
CA LYS A 65 -13.81 3.13 4.32
C LYS A 65 -14.13 3.91 5.61
N GLY A 66 -15.04 4.87 5.51
CA GLY A 66 -15.46 5.71 6.63
C GLY A 66 -14.48 6.83 6.94
N LEU A 67 -13.61 7.20 6.00
CA LEU A 67 -12.71 8.34 6.12
C LEU A 67 -13.48 9.66 6.07
N CYS A 68 -14.29 9.84 5.04
CA CYS A 68 -15.16 11.00 4.86
C CYS A 68 -16.33 10.64 3.94
N TYR A 69 -17.32 11.53 3.89
CA TYR A 69 -18.57 11.34 3.15
C TYR A 69 -18.90 12.60 2.36
N THR A 70 -19.46 12.43 1.19
CA THR A 70 -20.08 13.52 0.41
C THR A 70 -21.31 14.07 1.11
N SER A 71 -21.85 15.20 0.62
CA SER A 71 -23.02 15.85 1.18
C SER A 71 -24.27 14.98 1.17
N ASP A 72 -24.38 14.01 0.25
CA ASP A 72 -25.46 13.02 0.17
C ASP A 72 -25.22 11.77 1.03
N GLY A 73 -24.08 11.70 1.74
CA GLY A 73 -23.72 10.57 2.61
C GLY A 73 -23.00 9.44 1.91
N THR A 74 -22.59 9.60 0.65
CA THR A 74 -21.77 8.58 -0.06
C THR A 74 -20.36 8.53 0.54
N ASP A 75 -19.89 7.32 0.87
CA ASP A 75 -18.53 7.11 1.35
C ASP A 75 -17.49 7.42 0.26
N TYR A 76 -16.38 8.03 0.64
CA TYR A 76 -15.31 8.40 -0.28
C TYR A 76 -14.79 7.21 -1.10
N THR A 77 -14.64 6.02 -0.49
CA THR A 77 -14.16 4.84 -1.21
C THR A 77 -15.13 4.38 -2.31
N THR A 78 -16.41 4.71 -2.20
CA THR A 78 -17.38 4.49 -3.28
C THR A 78 -17.09 5.36 -4.50
N LEU A 79 -16.62 6.61 -4.30
CA LEU A 79 -16.20 7.46 -5.43
C LEU A 79 -14.96 6.85 -6.12
N VAL A 80 -13.99 6.35 -5.35
CA VAL A 80 -12.81 5.68 -5.91
C VAL A 80 -13.23 4.44 -6.72
N ALA A 81 -14.13 3.62 -6.18
CA ALA A 81 -14.63 2.44 -6.88
C ALA A 81 -15.32 2.80 -8.22
N ARG A 82 -16.10 3.88 -8.24
CA ARG A 82 -16.75 4.39 -9.47
C ARG A 82 -15.73 4.84 -10.52
N GLU A 83 -14.68 5.56 -10.11
CA GLU A 83 -13.59 5.98 -11.01
C GLU A 83 -12.84 4.76 -11.59
N LEU A 84 -12.73 3.66 -10.83
CA LEU A 84 -12.18 2.39 -11.30
C LEU A 84 -13.14 1.56 -12.18
N GLY A 85 -14.35 2.07 -12.43
CA GLY A 85 -15.34 1.41 -13.27
C GLY A 85 -16.23 0.37 -12.57
N PHE A 86 -16.19 0.29 -11.24
CA PHE A 86 -17.09 -0.56 -10.47
C PHE A 86 -18.42 0.18 -10.22
N GLY A 87 -19.56 -0.50 -10.47
CA GLY A 87 -20.87 0.04 -10.12
C GLY A 87 -21.13 -0.03 -8.61
N ASP A 88 -22.08 0.77 -8.13
CA ASP A 88 -22.47 0.81 -6.71
C ASP A 88 -22.96 -0.56 -6.19
N GLU A 89 -23.51 -1.39 -7.06
CA GLU A 89 -23.99 -2.74 -6.76
C GLU A 89 -22.87 -3.73 -6.42
N ALA A 90 -21.65 -3.46 -6.91
CA ALA A 90 -20.49 -4.29 -6.62
C ALA A 90 -19.83 -3.95 -5.27
N TYR A 91 -20.28 -2.87 -4.61
CA TYR A 91 -19.73 -2.39 -3.36
C TYR A 91 -20.83 -2.25 -2.29
N ASP A 92 -21.07 -3.33 -1.55
CA ASP A 92 -22.10 -3.39 -0.50
C ASP A 92 -21.62 -2.88 0.87
N GLY A 93 -20.35 -2.58 0.97
CA GLY A 93 -19.73 -2.08 2.20
C GLY A 93 -19.48 -3.11 3.28
N GLU A 94 -19.99 -4.32 3.16
CA GLU A 94 -19.69 -5.44 4.05
C GLU A 94 -18.69 -6.41 3.40
N THR A 95 -18.89 -6.66 2.11
CA THR A 95 -17.97 -7.41 1.28
C THR A 95 -17.19 -6.40 0.46
N MET A 96 -15.90 -6.25 0.71
CA MET A 96 -15.06 -5.36 -0.08
C MET A 96 -15.06 -5.82 -1.53
N ILE A 97 -15.19 -4.88 -2.44
CA ILE A 97 -14.98 -5.18 -3.86
C ILE A 97 -13.52 -5.61 -3.99
N ARG A 98 -13.32 -6.81 -4.47
CA ARG A 98 -11.99 -7.23 -4.86
C ARG A 98 -11.66 -6.57 -6.18
N MET A 99 -10.98 -5.44 -6.14
CA MET A 99 -10.42 -4.78 -7.34
C MET A 99 -9.41 -5.67 -8.06
N ARG A 100 -8.97 -6.74 -7.40
CA ARG A 100 -8.14 -7.79 -7.96
C ARG A 100 -8.79 -8.47 -9.15
N GLY A 101 -10.12 -8.56 -9.16
CA GLY A 101 -10.91 -9.04 -10.29
C GLY A 101 -10.54 -10.45 -10.75
N GLU A 102 -11.29 -10.96 -11.70
CA GLU A 102 -10.91 -12.14 -12.45
C GLU A 102 -9.81 -11.76 -13.45
N ASN A 103 -8.70 -12.47 -13.42
CA ASN A 103 -7.62 -12.33 -14.37
C ASN A 103 -6.99 -13.70 -14.65
N ASP A 104 -6.30 -13.81 -15.79
CA ASP A 104 -5.46 -14.96 -16.08
C ASP A 104 -4.10 -14.77 -15.39
N ALA A 105 -3.96 -15.39 -14.22
CA ALA A 105 -2.75 -15.25 -13.39
C ALA A 105 -1.49 -15.76 -14.12
N ASP A 106 -1.62 -16.83 -14.91
CA ASP A 106 -0.49 -17.39 -15.66
C ASP A 106 -0.10 -16.47 -16.82
N ALA A 107 -1.08 -15.89 -17.51
CA ALA A 107 -0.81 -14.93 -18.59
C ALA A 107 -0.14 -13.67 -18.05
N LEU A 108 -0.58 -13.13 -16.91
CA LEU A 108 0.01 -11.95 -16.30
C LEU A 108 1.43 -12.23 -15.79
N LYS A 109 1.65 -13.36 -15.13
CA LYS A 109 2.99 -13.82 -14.73
C LYS A 109 3.92 -13.91 -15.95
N LYS A 110 3.44 -14.58 -17.04
CA LYS A 110 4.21 -14.70 -18.26
C LYS A 110 4.56 -13.35 -18.87
N GLN A 111 3.60 -12.43 -18.94
CA GLN A 111 3.83 -11.07 -19.43
C GLN A 111 4.94 -10.37 -18.64
N ALA A 112 4.83 -10.37 -17.31
CA ALA A 112 5.83 -9.76 -16.43
C ALA A 112 7.22 -10.38 -16.64
N MET A 113 7.32 -11.71 -16.73
CA MET A 113 8.58 -12.41 -16.96
C MET A 113 9.18 -12.08 -18.35
N ASP A 114 8.37 -12.04 -19.40
CA ASP A 114 8.83 -11.71 -20.76
C ASP A 114 9.37 -10.26 -20.82
N GLU A 115 8.62 -9.29 -20.29
CA GLU A 115 9.01 -7.88 -20.27
C GLU A 115 10.29 -7.66 -19.45
N LEU A 116 10.39 -8.28 -18.27
CA LEU A 116 11.52 -8.13 -17.38
C LEU A 116 12.78 -8.85 -17.88
N SER A 117 12.63 -10.02 -18.47
CA SER A 117 13.76 -10.73 -19.11
C SER A 117 14.38 -9.91 -20.24
N ALA A 118 13.56 -9.17 -20.99
CA ALA A 118 14.03 -8.32 -22.07
C ALA A 118 14.96 -7.19 -21.61
N ILE A 119 14.86 -6.76 -20.34
CA ILE A 119 15.73 -5.75 -19.72
C ILE A 119 16.77 -6.34 -18.75
N GLY A 120 16.95 -7.67 -18.79
CA GLY A 120 18.01 -8.38 -18.09
C GLY A 120 17.71 -8.70 -16.61
N VAL A 121 16.43 -8.77 -16.20
CA VAL A 121 16.03 -9.29 -14.89
C VAL A 121 16.20 -10.81 -14.89
N THR A 122 16.75 -11.34 -13.81
CA THR A 122 16.87 -12.79 -13.55
C THR A 122 15.82 -13.26 -12.57
N PHE A 123 15.32 -14.48 -12.77
CA PHE A 123 14.29 -15.09 -11.92
C PHE A 123 14.81 -16.26 -11.12
N PRO A 124 14.24 -16.50 -9.90
CA PRO A 124 13.20 -15.71 -9.27
C PRO A 124 13.69 -14.31 -8.86
N VAL A 125 12.74 -13.34 -8.80
CA VAL A 125 13.01 -12.06 -8.15
C VAL A 125 12.88 -12.24 -6.64
N HIS A 126 13.91 -11.88 -5.90
CA HIS A 126 13.94 -11.95 -4.45
C HIS A 126 13.36 -10.70 -3.82
N CYS A 127 12.35 -10.88 -2.97
CA CYS A 127 11.70 -9.83 -2.18
C CYS A 127 12.16 -9.92 -0.74
N HIS A 128 12.84 -8.90 -0.25
CA HIS A 128 13.36 -8.83 1.11
C HIS A 128 12.35 -8.19 2.06
N TYR A 129 11.84 -9.00 3.00
CA TYR A 129 10.89 -8.60 4.03
C TYR A 129 11.50 -8.74 5.42
N HIS A 130 11.58 -7.63 6.17
CA HIS A 130 12.32 -7.56 7.41
C HIS A 130 11.42 -7.61 8.64
N ILE A 131 11.77 -8.44 9.60
CA ILE A 131 11.06 -8.61 10.87
C ILE A 131 11.99 -8.36 12.07
N LEU A 132 11.40 -8.03 13.22
CA LEU A 132 12.16 -7.87 14.46
C LEU A 132 12.74 -9.23 14.91
N ALA A 133 14.05 -9.29 15.08
CA ALA A 133 14.75 -10.48 15.56
C ALA A 133 14.22 -10.92 16.92
N GLY A 134 13.99 -12.22 17.09
CA GLY A 134 13.47 -12.79 18.34
C GLY A 134 11.95 -12.63 18.54
N SER A 135 11.25 -11.97 17.65
CA SER A 135 9.78 -11.88 17.70
C SER A 135 9.13 -13.11 17.07
N THR A 136 8.67 -14.04 17.89
CA THR A 136 7.98 -15.26 17.42
C THR A 136 6.72 -14.91 16.62
N SER A 137 5.93 -13.94 17.07
CA SER A 137 4.71 -13.52 16.36
C SER A 137 4.99 -12.89 14.99
N ALA A 138 6.07 -12.11 14.87
CA ALA A 138 6.49 -11.56 13.58
C ALA A 138 6.98 -12.67 12.64
N LEU A 139 7.76 -13.62 13.15
CA LEU A 139 8.22 -14.77 12.39
C LEU A 139 7.06 -15.64 11.91
N ASP A 140 6.10 -15.94 12.77
CA ASP A 140 4.90 -16.71 12.40
C ASP A 140 4.12 -16.01 11.28
N THR A 141 3.94 -14.70 11.38
CA THR A 141 3.23 -13.91 10.36
C THR A 141 3.99 -13.86 9.05
N ALA A 142 5.31 -13.63 9.09
CA ALA A 142 6.16 -13.61 7.91
C ALA A 142 6.24 -14.99 7.22
N THR A 143 6.23 -16.08 8.01
CA THR A 143 6.20 -17.44 7.48
C THR A 143 4.90 -17.72 6.72
N VAL A 144 3.76 -17.28 7.26
CA VAL A 144 2.47 -17.38 6.55
C VAL A 144 2.50 -16.53 5.27
N LEU A 145 3.06 -15.31 5.32
CA LEU A 145 3.20 -14.47 4.14
C LEU A 145 4.09 -15.13 3.07
N LYS A 146 5.22 -15.71 3.48
CA LYS A 146 6.11 -16.46 2.57
C LYS A 146 5.37 -17.62 1.90
N GLN A 147 4.53 -18.35 2.65
CA GLN A 147 3.71 -19.41 2.07
C GLN A 147 2.70 -18.85 1.05
N CYS A 148 2.07 -17.70 1.34
CA CYS A 148 1.20 -17.03 0.35
C CYS A 148 1.93 -16.71 -0.95
N PHE A 149 3.19 -16.26 -0.87
CA PHE A 149 4.03 -16.01 -2.06
C PHE A 149 4.32 -17.30 -2.84
N THR A 150 4.76 -18.36 -2.16
CA THR A 150 5.04 -19.66 -2.80
C THR A 150 3.78 -20.22 -3.47
N ASP A 151 2.64 -20.17 -2.79
CA ASP A 151 1.37 -20.71 -3.31
C ASP A 151 0.86 -19.90 -4.52
N SER A 152 1.12 -18.58 -4.55
CA SER A 152 0.63 -17.69 -5.61
C SER A 152 1.57 -17.61 -6.81
N PHE A 153 2.88 -17.65 -6.58
CA PHE A 153 3.89 -17.33 -7.60
C PHE A 153 4.77 -18.52 -7.99
N GLY A 154 4.82 -19.58 -7.15
CA GLY A 154 5.80 -20.67 -7.28
C GLY A 154 7.20 -20.21 -6.85
N ASP A 155 8.18 -21.07 -7.08
CA ASP A 155 9.59 -20.80 -6.74
C ASP A 155 10.39 -20.20 -7.89
N ASP A 156 9.76 -19.97 -9.03
CA ASP A 156 10.39 -19.55 -10.28
C ASP A 156 10.13 -18.11 -10.68
N PHE A 157 9.30 -17.37 -9.94
CA PHE A 157 8.93 -15.99 -10.29
C PHE A 157 9.28 -14.98 -9.20
N ILE A 158 8.55 -14.98 -8.08
CA ILE A 158 8.75 -14.05 -6.95
C ILE A 158 8.89 -14.87 -5.68
N VAL A 159 10.01 -14.73 -4.98
CA VAL A 159 10.31 -15.42 -3.73
C VAL A 159 10.45 -14.40 -2.60
N LEU A 160 9.80 -14.69 -1.46
CA LEU A 160 9.91 -13.86 -0.26
C LEU A 160 11.06 -14.35 0.62
N ASP A 161 12.06 -13.51 0.85
CA ASP A 161 13.10 -13.71 1.83
C ASP A 161 12.75 -13.00 3.13
N ILE A 162 12.88 -13.71 4.24
CA ILE A 162 12.61 -13.18 5.58
C ILE A 162 13.94 -12.81 6.22
N ASP A 163 14.18 -11.52 6.33
CA ASP A 163 15.37 -10.95 6.95
C ASP A 163 15.04 -10.37 8.32
N THR A 164 16.03 -10.02 9.12
CA THR A 164 15.81 -9.52 10.47
C THR A 164 16.53 -8.20 10.74
N TYR A 165 15.94 -7.40 11.63
CA TYR A 165 16.58 -6.25 12.27
C TYR A 165 16.52 -6.40 13.80
N VAL A 166 17.35 -5.66 14.53
CA VAL A 166 17.52 -5.86 15.99
C VAL A 166 16.74 -4.87 16.84
N SER A 167 16.67 -3.59 16.46
CA SER A 167 16.06 -2.56 17.30
C SER A 167 15.12 -1.63 16.55
N SER A 168 15.50 -1.14 15.38
CA SER A 168 14.73 -0.14 14.64
C SER A 168 14.72 -0.41 13.15
N VAL A 169 13.59 -0.85 12.63
CA VAL A 169 13.40 -1.04 11.19
C VAL A 169 13.73 0.24 10.40
N MET A 170 13.35 1.41 10.92
CA MET A 170 13.59 2.67 10.24
C MET A 170 15.08 3.00 10.11
N LYS A 171 15.89 2.72 11.13
CA LYS A 171 17.32 3.03 11.11
C LYS A 171 18.16 1.96 10.43
N GLU A 172 17.81 0.70 10.65
CA GLU A 172 18.63 -0.43 10.21
C GLU A 172 18.31 -0.85 8.78
N ILE A 173 17.05 -0.68 8.34
CA ILE A 173 16.57 -1.21 7.06
C ILE A 173 16.09 -0.10 6.13
N VAL A 174 15.19 0.77 6.59
CA VAL A 174 14.55 1.77 5.74
C VAL A 174 15.52 2.89 5.36
N SER A 175 16.28 3.45 6.31
CA SER A 175 17.28 4.49 6.00
C SER A 175 18.36 4.03 5.02
N PRO A 176 18.93 2.81 5.11
CA PRO A 176 19.84 2.29 4.09
C PRO A 176 19.12 1.69 2.86
N GLN A 177 17.78 1.76 2.79
CA GLN A 177 16.97 1.32 1.65
C GLN A 177 17.07 -0.18 1.33
N GLN A 178 17.10 -1.03 2.34
CA GLN A 178 17.33 -2.48 2.15
C GLN A 178 16.04 -3.30 1.99
N GLN A 179 14.86 -2.77 2.32
CA GLN A 179 13.58 -3.47 2.12
C GLN A 179 13.16 -3.47 0.64
N SER A 180 12.58 -4.56 0.17
CA SER A 180 11.84 -4.57 -1.10
C SER A 180 10.48 -3.88 -0.95
N PHE A 181 9.80 -4.17 0.14
CA PHE A 181 8.59 -3.48 0.57
C PHE A 181 8.49 -3.50 2.10
N ILE A 182 7.67 -2.61 2.63
CA ILE A 182 7.30 -2.61 4.05
C ILE A 182 5.79 -2.73 4.19
N HIS A 183 5.33 -3.56 5.13
CA HIS A 183 3.91 -3.62 5.49
C HIS A 183 3.64 -2.56 6.55
N MET A 184 3.08 -1.43 6.11
CA MET A 184 2.85 -0.28 6.98
C MET A 184 1.43 0.25 6.82
N GLY A 185 0.86 0.70 7.93
CA GLY A 185 -0.47 1.29 7.98
C GLY A 185 -0.42 2.77 8.30
N TRP A 186 -1.39 3.51 7.75
CA TRP A 186 -1.67 4.90 8.09
C TRP A 186 -3.04 5.01 8.73
N GLY A 187 -3.13 5.77 9.81
CA GLY A 187 -4.39 6.15 10.45
C GLY A 187 -4.63 7.64 10.22
N ALA A 188 -5.84 8.00 9.80
CA ALA A 188 -6.17 9.39 9.50
C ALA A 188 -6.07 10.29 10.73
N ASP A 189 -5.41 11.42 10.60
CA ASP A 189 -5.39 12.51 11.60
C ASP A 189 -6.64 13.39 11.49
N PHE A 190 -7.24 13.45 10.30
CA PHE A 190 -8.48 14.19 10.00
C PHE A 190 -9.20 13.57 8.79
N GLY A 191 -10.49 13.88 8.65
CA GLY A 191 -11.38 13.28 7.65
C GLY A 191 -11.27 13.91 6.26
N ASP A 192 -10.11 13.79 5.63
CA ASP A 192 -9.90 14.25 4.25
C ASP A 192 -8.89 13.28 3.57
N PRO A 193 -9.14 12.85 2.33
CA PRO A 193 -8.26 11.94 1.60
C PRO A 193 -6.83 12.44 1.45
N VAL A 194 -6.62 13.75 1.47
CA VAL A 194 -5.29 14.36 1.38
C VAL A 194 -4.34 13.86 2.47
N ASN A 195 -4.87 13.46 3.65
CA ASN A 195 -4.07 12.93 4.74
C ASN A 195 -3.32 11.63 4.37
N PHE A 196 -3.88 10.87 3.45
CA PHE A 196 -3.25 9.68 2.87
C PHE A 196 -2.47 10.02 1.61
N LEU A 197 -3.11 10.69 0.64
CA LEU A 197 -2.57 10.86 -0.71
C LEU A 197 -1.33 11.76 -0.71
N ALA A 198 -1.27 12.76 0.16
CA ALA A 198 -0.11 13.65 0.27
C ALA A 198 1.17 12.95 0.75
N GLN A 199 1.08 11.73 1.32
CA GLN A 199 2.26 10.98 1.75
C GLN A 199 3.10 10.43 0.59
N VAL A 200 2.52 10.31 -0.60
CA VAL A 200 3.13 9.66 -1.76
C VAL A 200 3.26 10.56 -2.99
N VAL A 201 3.04 11.88 -2.84
CA VAL A 201 3.29 12.84 -3.91
C VAL A 201 4.79 13.09 -4.11
N LEU A 202 5.16 13.53 -5.32
CA LEU A 202 6.50 14.04 -5.63
C LEU A 202 6.61 15.54 -5.31
N HIS A 203 7.84 16.04 -5.25
CA HIS A 203 8.17 17.47 -5.08
C HIS A 203 7.62 18.10 -3.79
N ASP A 204 7.43 17.28 -2.76
CA ASP A 204 7.04 17.71 -1.42
C ASP A 204 7.93 16.99 -0.39
N ASP A 205 8.84 17.73 0.25
CA ASP A 205 9.76 17.18 1.26
C ASP A 205 9.03 16.64 2.49
N ASN A 206 7.75 16.97 2.67
CA ASN A 206 6.90 16.44 3.75
C ASN A 206 6.17 15.16 3.34
N ALA A 207 6.26 14.73 2.09
CA ALA A 207 5.68 13.47 1.61
C ALA A 207 6.48 12.29 2.17
N TYR A 208 6.14 11.89 3.39
CA TYR A 208 6.93 10.95 4.18
C TYR A 208 7.19 9.62 3.45
N TYR A 209 6.20 9.07 2.76
CA TYR A 209 6.34 7.80 2.06
C TYR A 209 7.22 7.94 0.81
N SER A 210 7.03 9.00 0.03
CA SER A 210 7.85 9.24 -1.16
C SER A 210 9.32 9.45 -0.83
N CYS A 211 9.60 10.15 0.28
CA CYS A 211 10.98 10.48 0.69
C CYS A 211 11.68 9.35 1.45
N ASN A 212 10.93 8.49 2.18
CA ASN A 212 11.56 7.57 3.13
C ASN A 212 11.24 6.10 2.89
N LEU A 213 10.03 5.76 2.43
CA LEU A 213 9.62 4.35 2.29
C LEU A 213 9.73 3.85 0.85
N THR A 214 9.20 4.61 -0.09
CA THR A 214 9.22 4.24 -1.51
C THR A 214 10.49 4.70 -2.21
N ASN A 215 11.15 5.72 -1.69
CA ASN A 215 12.31 6.40 -2.29
C ASN A 215 12.04 6.94 -3.71
N ILE A 216 10.77 7.03 -4.11
CA ILE A 216 10.40 7.49 -5.44
C ILE A 216 10.76 8.97 -5.66
N ALA A 217 10.78 9.78 -4.61
CA ALA A 217 11.22 11.17 -4.69
C ALA A 217 12.67 11.27 -5.18
N ALA A 218 13.57 10.47 -4.62
CA ALA A 218 14.97 10.43 -5.06
C ALA A 218 15.13 9.83 -6.46
N VAL A 219 14.34 8.80 -6.81
CA VAL A 219 14.30 8.23 -8.17
C VAL A 219 13.86 9.26 -9.18
N ALA A 220 12.88 10.10 -8.87
CA ALA A 220 12.34 11.12 -9.77
C ALA A 220 13.37 12.20 -10.14
N GLU A 221 14.36 12.48 -9.28
CA GLU A 221 15.41 13.44 -9.56
C GLU A 221 16.32 13.02 -10.74
N ASN A 222 16.57 11.72 -10.88
CA ASN A 222 17.42 11.18 -11.96
C ASN A 222 17.04 9.72 -12.29
N PRO A 223 15.89 9.48 -12.92
CA PRO A 223 15.41 8.14 -13.18
C PRO A 223 16.24 7.41 -14.25
N ALA A 224 16.56 6.14 -13.97
CA ALA A 224 17.07 5.25 -14.99
C ALA A 224 16.00 5.01 -16.08
N ASP A 225 16.40 4.55 -17.26
CA ASP A 225 15.47 4.37 -18.38
C ASP A 225 14.27 3.48 -18.00
N TYR A 226 14.49 2.41 -17.27
CA TYR A 226 13.44 1.50 -16.81
C TYR A 226 12.52 2.08 -15.73
N GLN A 227 12.86 3.21 -15.12
CA GLN A 227 12.06 3.90 -14.08
C GLN A 227 11.22 5.05 -14.63
N LYS A 228 11.47 5.48 -15.87
CA LYS A 228 10.82 6.69 -16.44
C LYS A 228 9.29 6.59 -16.44
N ASP A 229 8.75 5.42 -16.80
CA ASP A 229 7.31 5.24 -16.89
C ASP A 229 6.65 5.31 -15.51
N VAL A 230 7.23 4.64 -14.51
CA VAL A 230 6.67 4.69 -13.15
C VAL A 230 6.81 6.09 -12.53
N VAL A 231 7.91 6.80 -12.79
CA VAL A 231 8.07 8.20 -12.37
C VAL A 231 7.01 9.08 -13.03
N ALA A 232 6.78 8.94 -14.35
CA ALA A 232 5.75 9.70 -15.05
C ALA A 232 4.34 9.44 -14.48
N THR A 233 4.07 8.21 -14.03
CA THR A 233 2.81 7.86 -13.34
C THR A 233 2.70 8.57 -11.98
N PHE A 234 3.77 8.61 -11.19
CA PHE A 234 3.79 9.36 -9.93
C PHE A 234 3.65 10.87 -10.14
N GLU A 235 4.20 11.42 -11.23
CA GLU A 235 3.98 12.84 -11.59
C GLU A 235 2.51 13.10 -11.90
N GLN A 236 1.88 12.27 -12.72
CA GLN A 236 0.45 12.39 -13.02
C GLN A 236 -0.41 12.28 -11.75
N PHE A 237 -0.10 11.34 -10.87
CA PHE A 237 -0.74 11.21 -9.57
C PHE A 237 -0.57 12.48 -8.73
N THR A 238 0.65 13.02 -8.69
CA THR A 238 0.97 14.25 -7.95
C THR A 238 0.17 15.43 -8.44
N ASP A 239 0.04 15.59 -9.76
CA ASP A 239 -0.77 16.65 -10.38
C ASP A 239 -2.24 16.54 -9.97
N LEU A 240 -2.83 15.33 -10.03
CA LEU A 240 -4.22 15.11 -9.61
C LEU A 240 -4.44 15.41 -8.11
N VAL A 241 -3.51 15.02 -7.24
CA VAL A 241 -3.57 15.36 -5.81
C VAL A 241 -3.50 16.88 -5.62
N ASN A 242 -2.62 17.57 -6.33
CA ASN A 242 -2.48 19.01 -6.24
C ASN A 242 -3.71 19.75 -6.77
N GLU A 243 -4.35 19.27 -7.84
CA GLU A 243 -5.66 19.77 -8.30
C GLU A 243 -6.71 19.66 -7.18
N GLY A 244 -6.83 18.51 -6.53
CA GLY A 244 -7.73 18.30 -5.39
C GLY A 244 -7.45 19.24 -4.22
N LYS A 245 -6.17 19.52 -3.92
CA LYS A 245 -5.77 20.48 -2.86
C LYS A 245 -6.26 21.91 -3.12
N GLN A 246 -6.44 22.32 -4.39
CA GLN A 246 -6.92 23.67 -4.73
C GLN A 246 -8.42 23.84 -4.50
N ILE A 247 -9.19 22.76 -4.38
CA ILE A 247 -10.63 22.83 -4.13
C ILE A 247 -10.88 22.96 -2.63
N VAL A 248 -11.20 24.17 -2.15
CA VAL A 248 -11.31 24.45 -0.71
C VAL A 248 -12.74 24.76 -0.23
N ASN A 249 -13.68 25.06 -1.14
CA ASN A 249 -15.02 25.50 -0.79
C ASN A 249 -16.13 24.50 -1.19
N ASP A 250 -15.76 23.37 -1.76
CA ASP A 250 -16.69 22.32 -2.22
C ASP A 250 -16.09 20.95 -1.91
N ASN A 251 -16.53 20.35 -0.82
CA ASN A 251 -16.01 19.07 -0.37
C ASN A 251 -16.37 17.92 -1.34
N ASP A 252 -17.54 17.98 -1.98
CA ASP A 252 -17.94 16.93 -2.91
C ASP A 252 -17.06 16.94 -4.17
N ALA A 253 -16.83 18.13 -4.73
CA ALA A 253 -15.89 18.30 -5.85
C ALA A 253 -14.46 17.94 -5.45
N ARG A 254 -14.03 18.31 -4.24
CA ARG A 254 -12.71 17.96 -3.69
C ARG A 254 -12.53 16.45 -3.57
N TYR A 255 -13.49 15.76 -3.00
CA TYR A 255 -13.44 14.30 -2.84
C TYR A 255 -13.48 13.57 -4.18
N ALA A 256 -14.27 14.06 -5.14
CA ALA A 256 -14.26 13.53 -6.50
C ALA A 256 -12.89 13.70 -7.19
N ALA A 257 -12.21 14.83 -7.00
CA ALA A 257 -10.86 15.04 -7.53
C ALA A 257 -9.85 14.08 -6.90
N PHE A 258 -9.88 13.90 -5.57
CA PHE A 258 -9.01 12.93 -4.90
C PHE A 258 -9.32 11.50 -5.27
N ALA A 259 -10.59 11.15 -5.51
CA ALA A 259 -10.97 9.81 -5.95
C ALA A 259 -10.33 9.44 -7.30
N LYS A 260 -10.21 10.39 -8.23
CA LYS A 260 -9.47 10.19 -9.49
C LYS A 260 -7.98 9.92 -9.25
N ALA A 261 -7.36 10.67 -8.31
CA ALA A 261 -5.96 10.46 -7.97
C ALA A 261 -5.75 9.05 -7.37
N GLU A 262 -6.59 8.65 -6.40
CA GLU A 262 -6.48 7.33 -5.79
C GLU A 262 -6.80 6.21 -6.78
N ALA A 263 -7.77 6.40 -7.67
CA ALA A 263 -8.07 5.42 -8.72
C ALA A 263 -6.87 5.19 -9.63
N LEU A 264 -6.19 6.26 -10.09
CA LEU A 264 -4.95 6.13 -10.85
C LEU A 264 -3.88 5.37 -10.06
N PHE A 265 -3.70 5.71 -8.78
CA PHE A 265 -2.71 5.08 -7.91
C PHE A 265 -2.92 3.58 -7.76
N LEU A 266 -4.17 3.15 -7.67
CA LEU A 266 -4.57 1.75 -7.57
C LEU A 266 -4.54 1.03 -8.92
N GLU A 267 -4.98 1.67 -10.01
CA GLU A 267 -4.98 1.09 -11.37
C GLU A 267 -3.55 0.83 -11.88
N GLU A 268 -2.60 1.66 -11.46
CA GLU A 268 -1.19 1.54 -11.78
C GLU A 268 -0.42 0.67 -10.77
N ASP A 269 -1.12 0.11 -9.77
CA ASP A 269 -0.57 -0.77 -8.74
C ASP A 269 0.68 -0.19 -8.06
N LEU A 270 0.67 1.13 -7.79
CA LEU A 270 1.81 1.82 -7.17
C LEU A 270 2.03 1.43 -5.71
N THR A 271 1.05 0.78 -5.11
CA THR A 271 1.07 0.13 -3.79
C THR A 271 0.19 -1.12 -3.83
N CYS A 272 0.28 -1.98 -2.83
CA CYS A 272 -0.63 -3.12 -2.70
C CYS A 272 -1.39 -3.01 -1.37
N PRO A 273 -2.65 -2.52 -1.36
CA PRO A 273 -3.50 -2.54 -0.19
C PRO A 273 -3.71 -3.96 0.32
N THR A 274 -3.78 -4.13 1.63
CA THR A 274 -3.86 -5.45 2.27
C THR A 274 -5.00 -5.57 3.26
N VAL A 275 -4.86 -4.98 4.44
CA VAL A 275 -5.85 -5.08 5.51
C VAL A 275 -6.21 -3.70 6.05
N TYR A 276 -7.42 -3.60 6.63
CA TYR A 276 -7.71 -2.62 7.60
C TYR A 276 -7.90 -3.10 9.02
N ASP A 277 -7.23 -2.48 9.94
CA ASP A 277 -7.30 -2.84 11.35
C ASP A 277 -8.20 -1.87 12.12
N VAL A 278 -9.13 -2.47 12.89
CA VAL A 278 -10.01 -1.76 13.79
C VAL A 278 -9.77 -2.31 15.18
N SER A 279 -9.10 -1.53 16.00
CA SER A 279 -8.89 -1.89 17.39
C SER A 279 -10.15 -1.62 18.21
N TRP A 280 -10.57 -2.63 18.98
CA TRP A 280 -11.64 -2.54 19.95
C TRP A 280 -11.07 -2.80 21.33
N CYS A 281 -11.39 -1.95 22.29
CA CYS A 281 -11.07 -2.20 23.68
C CYS A 281 -12.29 -2.01 24.59
N LEU A 282 -12.44 -2.93 25.53
CA LEU A 282 -13.38 -2.76 26.64
C LEU A 282 -12.69 -1.89 27.72
N THR A 283 -13.35 -0.82 28.16
CA THR A 283 -12.78 0.08 29.15
C THR A 283 -13.77 0.39 30.26
N HIS A 284 -13.27 0.49 31.48
CA HIS A 284 -13.99 1.03 32.62
C HIS A 284 -13.73 2.52 32.87
N ALA A 285 -13.07 3.20 31.89
CA ALA A 285 -12.80 4.63 32.00
C ALA A 285 -14.12 5.43 32.08
N ASN A 286 -14.11 6.45 32.92
CA ASN A 286 -15.24 7.36 33.08
C ASN A 286 -15.51 8.06 31.74
N GLU A 287 -16.79 8.18 31.36
CA GLU A 287 -17.20 8.84 30.13
C GLU A 287 -16.66 10.28 30.02
N TYR A 288 -16.56 11.00 31.13
CA TYR A 288 -16.01 12.37 31.14
C TYR A 288 -14.51 12.44 30.85
N SER A 289 -13.78 11.33 30.93
CA SER A 289 -12.35 11.27 30.59
C SER A 289 -12.11 10.99 29.12
N LYS A 290 -13.16 10.61 28.36
CA LYS A 290 -13.05 10.31 26.95
C LYS A 290 -13.09 11.60 26.12
N ILE A 291 -12.35 11.60 25.03
CA ILE A 291 -12.45 12.58 23.97
C ILE A 291 -13.24 11.91 22.85
N ASN A 292 -14.34 12.52 22.42
CA ASN A 292 -15.07 12.08 21.24
C ASN A 292 -14.33 12.57 19.98
N ALA A 293 -13.08 12.13 19.84
CA ALA A 293 -12.29 12.37 18.64
C ALA A 293 -12.52 11.23 17.66
N MET A 294 -12.94 11.56 16.46
CA MET A 294 -13.14 10.59 15.37
C MET A 294 -11.81 10.15 14.78
N TYR A 295 -10.82 11.03 14.84
CA TYR A 295 -9.49 10.86 14.27
C TYR A 295 -8.39 11.08 15.30
N GLY A 296 -7.20 10.59 14.99
CA GLY A 296 -6.02 10.69 15.83
C GLY A 296 -5.88 9.56 16.85
N PRO A 297 -4.71 9.42 17.48
CA PRO A 297 -4.38 8.29 18.33
C PRO A 297 -4.96 8.37 19.74
N CYS A 298 -5.46 9.55 20.18
CA CYS A 298 -5.85 9.80 21.57
C CYS A 298 -7.36 9.82 21.73
N ASN A 299 -7.90 8.79 22.41
CA ASN A 299 -9.32 8.71 22.75
C ASN A 299 -9.63 9.17 24.19
N TYR A 300 -8.62 9.64 24.92
CA TYR A 300 -8.74 10.05 26.32
C TYR A 300 -8.13 11.44 26.54
N LYS A 301 -8.74 12.21 27.43
CA LYS A 301 -8.14 13.46 27.87
C LYS A 301 -6.82 13.17 28.56
N ALA A 302 -5.78 13.88 28.19
CA ALA A 302 -4.56 13.90 28.97
C ALA A 302 -4.87 14.51 30.35
N VAL A 303 -4.50 13.82 31.41
CA VAL A 303 -4.64 14.28 32.80
C VAL A 303 -3.33 14.91 33.22
#